data_9af6729fb9798a66e901a407d6961480
#
_entry.id   9af6729fb9798a66e901a407d6961480
#
_cell.length_a   1.000
_cell.length_b   1.000
_cell.length_c   1.000
_cell.angle_alpha   90.00
_cell.angle_beta   90.00
_cell.angle_gamma   90.00
#
_symmetry.space_group_name_H-M   'P 1'
#
loop_
_entity.id
_entity.type
_entity.pdbx_description
1 polymer ?
#
loop_
_entity_poly.entity_id
_entity_poly.type
_entity_poly.pdbx_seq_one_letter_code
_entity_poly.pdbx_strand_id
1 'polypeptide(L)'
;MDFHKIPDAFKIDQLIHQKKYLVGGEFKEWNGPTSKVFSTISSTPDYAPTLLGSIPLLEKEQALEALEAASIAYNKGQGLWPTMKVVDRISCMEKFVSQMKTKRAEVVKYLMWEIGKNLKDSEKEFDRTVDYIYDTIDDYKQLDRNSAKFHKHSGVYAHIRRGPLGVVLCLGPYNYPLNETFALLIPALIM
;
A
#
# COMPACT_ATOMS: atom_id res chain seq x y z
N MET A 1 -35.93 -2.93 14.31
CA MET A 1 -34.95 -2.58 13.26
C MET A 1 -34.77 -3.80 12.37
N ASP A 2 -35.02 -3.65 11.08
CA ASP A 2 -34.87 -4.75 10.11
C ASP A 2 -33.37 -4.92 9.84
N PHE A 3 -32.70 -5.75 10.62
CA PHE A 3 -31.25 -5.98 10.59
C PHE A 3 -30.75 -6.61 9.28
N HIS A 4 -31.62 -6.85 8.30
CA HIS A 4 -31.34 -7.75 7.18
C HIS A 4 -31.26 -7.09 5.80
N LYS A 5 -31.29 -5.74 5.72
CA LYS A 5 -31.23 -5.07 4.41
C LYS A 5 -29.92 -4.30 4.25
N ILE A 6 -28.87 -5.01 3.92
CA ILE A 6 -27.70 -4.35 3.32
C ILE A 6 -28.13 -3.85 1.94
N PRO A 7 -27.97 -2.54 1.66
CA PRO A 7 -28.31 -2.01 0.34
C PRO A 7 -27.55 -2.73 -0.76
N ASP A 8 -28.18 -2.98 -1.90
CA ASP A 8 -27.59 -3.79 -2.99
C ASP A 8 -26.24 -3.24 -3.47
N ALA A 9 -26.07 -1.93 -3.49
CA ALA A 9 -24.82 -1.27 -3.86
C ALA A 9 -23.60 -1.68 -2.98
N PHE A 10 -23.85 -2.15 -1.75
CA PHE A 10 -22.81 -2.51 -0.79
C PHE A 10 -22.71 -4.02 -0.53
N LYS A 11 -23.51 -4.83 -1.20
CA LYS A 11 -23.39 -6.29 -1.10
C LYS A 11 -22.06 -6.77 -1.68
N ILE A 12 -21.52 -7.82 -1.09
CA ILE A 12 -20.39 -8.56 -1.66
C ILE A 12 -20.96 -9.55 -2.67
N ASP A 13 -20.64 -9.35 -3.94
CA ASP A 13 -21.18 -10.15 -5.04
C ASP A 13 -20.44 -11.48 -5.24
N GLN A 14 -19.17 -11.50 -4.83
CA GLN A 14 -18.33 -12.70 -4.95
C GLN A 14 -17.26 -12.75 -3.86
N LEU A 15 -16.90 -13.96 -3.46
CA LEU A 15 -15.79 -14.18 -2.54
C LEU A 15 -14.46 -13.95 -3.26
N ILE A 16 -13.52 -13.30 -2.57
CA ILE A 16 -12.15 -13.12 -3.08
C ILE A 16 -11.25 -14.19 -2.46
N HIS A 17 -10.82 -15.14 -3.28
CA HIS A 17 -9.82 -16.13 -2.91
C HIS A 17 -8.47 -15.72 -3.50
N GLN A 18 -7.70 -14.96 -2.73
CA GLN A 18 -6.37 -14.53 -3.17
C GLN A 18 -5.43 -15.74 -3.18
N LYS A 19 -4.85 -16.03 -4.34
CA LYS A 19 -3.89 -17.10 -4.55
C LYS A 19 -2.56 -16.63 -5.11
N LYS A 20 -2.37 -15.33 -5.17
CA LYS A 20 -1.16 -14.74 -5.74
C LYS A 20 -0.48 -13.82 -4.73
N TYR A 21 0.83 -13.79 -4.77
CA TYR A 21 1.64 -12.81 -4.07
C TYR A 21 2.62 -12.16 -5.05
N LEU A 22 3.02 -10.93 -4.78
CA LEU A 22 3.93 -10.15 -5.64
C LEU A 22 5.33 -10.19 -5.06
N VAL A 23 6.30 -10.65 -5.83
CA VAL A 23 7.71 -10.62 -5.46
C VAL A 23 8.58 -10.45 -6.70
N GLY A 24 9.63 -9.63 -6.60
CA GLY A 24 10.53 -9.38 -7.73
C GLY A 24 9.87 -8.74 -8.96
N GLY A 25 8.73 -8.06 -8.80
CA GLY A 25 7.95 -7.48 -9.90
C GLY A 25 7.01 -8.46 -10.60
N GLU A 26 6.90 -9.70 -10.13
CA GLU A 26 6.08 -10.74 -10.75
C GLU A 26 5.05 -11.30 -9.77
N PHE A 27 3.85 -11.64 -10.29
CA PHE A 27 2.86 -12.38 -9.54
C PHE A 27 3.17 -13.87 -9.57
N LYS A 28 3.33 -14.46 -8.37
CA LYS A 28 3.51 -15.90 -8.20
C LYS A 28 2.24 -16.55 -7.64
N GLU A 29 1.94 -17.75 -8.10
CA GLU A 29 0.81 -18.54 -7.59
C GLU A 29 1.16 -19.19 -6.25
N TRP A 30 0.22 -19.14 -5.31
CA TRP A 30 0.30 -19.80 -4.03
C TRP A 30 -0.57 -21.06 -4.03
N ASN A 31 0.06 -22.21 -3.83
CA ASN A 31 -0.60 -23.50 -3.76
C ASN A 31 -0.59 -24.13 -2.35
N GLY A 32 -0.12 -23.36 -1.36
CA GLY A 32 -0.08 -23.76 0.04
C GLY A 32 -1.37 -23.43 0.81
N PRO A 33 -1.32 -23.53 2.15
CA PRO A 33 -2.45 -23.23 3.02
C PRO A 33 -2.96 -21.80 2.86
N THR A 34 -4.27 -21.62 3.08
CA THR A 34 -4.92 -20.29 3.06
C THR A 34 -5.66 -20.06 4.36
N SER A 35 -5.75 -18.79 4.79
CA SER A 35 -6.60 -18.37 5.90
C SER A 35 -7.87 -17.75 5.37
N LYS A 36 -9.00 -18.12 5.96
CA LYS A 36 -10.30 -17.51 5.67
C LYS A 36 -10.36 -16.10 6.25
N VAL A 37 -10.94 -15.17 5.50
CA VAL A 37 -11.20 -13.80 5.93
C VAL A 37 -12.70 -13.65 6.16
N PHE A 38 -13.06 -13.24 7.36
CA PHE A 38 -14.43 -13.01 7.76
C PHE A 38 -14.68 -11.55 8.05
N SER A 39 -15.87 -11.09 7.72
CA SER A 39 -16.36 -9.78 8.15
C SER A 39 -16.76 -9.81 9.63
N THR A 40 -16.60 -8.67 10.29
CA THR A 40 -17.23 -8.41 11.59
C THR A 40 -18.73 -8.13 11.46
N ILE A 41 -19.20 -7.89 10.22
CA ILE A 41 -20.61 -7.68 9.92
C ILE A 41 -21.25 -9.03 9.64
N SER A 42 -22.31 -9.37 10.40
CA SER A 42 -23.13 -10.52 10.10
C SER A 42 -24.26 -10.12 9.16
N SER A 43 -24.47 -10.92 8.13
CA SER A 43 -25.61 -10.80 7.20
C SER A 43 -26.70 -11.84 7.47
N THR A 44 -26.53 -12.67 8.51
CA THR A 44 -27.44 -13.77 8.85
C THR A 44 -28.11 -13.58 10.20
N PRO A 45 -29.34 -14.12 10.42
CA PRO A 45 -30.07 -13.97 11.68
C PRO A 45 -29.40 -14.59 12.90
N ASP A 46 -28.52 -15.56 12.69
CA ASP A 46 -27.74 -16.25 13.73
C ASP A 46 -26.44 -15.53 14.09
N TYR A 47 -26.23 -14.33 13.53
CA TYR A 47 -25.03 -13.51 13.74
C TYR A 47 -23.73 -14.23 13.36
N ALA A 48 -23.76 -15.23 12.49
CA ALA A 48 -22.56 -15.87 12.00
C ALA A 48 -21.67 -14.88 11.21
N PRO A 49 -20.35 -14.94 11.37
CA PRO A 49 -19.43 -14.10 10.60
C PRO A 49 -19.59 -14.36 9.10
N THR A 50 -19.72 -13.27 8.32
CA THR A 50 -19.84 -13.37 6.86
C THR A 50 -18.46 -13.65 6.25
N LEU A 51 -18.33 -14.75 5.51
CA LEU A 51 -17.10 -15.06 4.78
C LEU A 51 -16.90 -14.07 3.64
N LEU A 52 -15.73 -13.46 3.56
CA LEU A 52 -15.32 -12.54 2.47
C LEU A 52 -14.40 -13.23 1.45
N GLY A 53 -13.68 -14.26 1.85
CA GLY A 53 -12.77 -14.98 1.00
C GLY A 53 -11.63 -15.64 1.75
N SER A 54 -10.46 -15.68 1.14
CA SER A 54 -9.25 -16.22 1.76
C SER A 54 -7.98 -15.55 1.24
N ILE A 55 -6.93 -15.56 2.06
CA ILE A 55 -5.60 -15.06 1.74
C ILE A 55 -4.56 -16.18 1.87
N PRO A 56 -3.43 -16.12 1.15
CA PRO A 56 -2.31 -17.01 1.33
C PRO A 56 -1.76 -16.94 2.76
N LEU A 57 -1.47 -18.10 3.35
CA LEU A 57 -0.62 -18.21 4.54
C LEU A 57 0.82 -18.41 4.06
N LEU A 58 1.48 -17.30 3.69
CA LEU A 58 2.88 -17.33 3.28
C LEU A 58 3.76 -17.72 4.46
N GLU A 59 4.81 -18.47 4.18
CA GLU A 59 5.75 -18.99 5.16
C GLU A 59 7.07 -18.24 5.14
N LYS A 60 8.02 -18.67 5.94
CA LYS A 60 9.34 -18.04 6.07
C LYS A 60 10.07 -17.95 4.73
N GLU A 61 9.92 -18.97 3.89
CA GLU A 61 10.58 -19.06 2.59
C GLU A 61 10.15 -17.92 1.66
N GLN A 62 8.86 -17.60 1.60
CA GLN A 62 8.33 -16.49 0.80
C GLN A 62 8.75 -15.13 1.35
N ALA A 63 8.82 -14.99 2.67
CA ALA A 63 9.33 -13.77 3.31
C ALA A 63 10.82 -13.54 2.99
N LEU A 64 11.64 -14.60 3.03
CA LEU A 64 13.05 -14.53 2.65
C LEU A 64 13.24 -14.28 1.16
N GLU A 65 12.41 -14.88 0.31
CA GLU A 65 12.40 -14.61 -1.12
C GLU A 65 12.11 -13.14 -1.42
N ALA A 66 11.12 -12.54 -0.74
CA ALA A 66 10.81 -11.13 -0.89
C ALA A 66 11.97 -10.22 -0.43
N LEU A 67 12.62 -10.57 0.68
CA LEU A 67 13.80 -9.86 1.18
C LEU A 67 14.97 -9.95 0.20
N GLU A 68 15.21 -11.12 -0.37
CA GLU A 68 16.27 -11.32 -1.37
C GLU A 68 15.98 -10.53 -2.64
N ALA A 69 14.75 -10.59 -3.16
CA ALA A 69 14.35 -9.83 -4.34
C ALA A 69 14.51 -8.31 -4.13
N ALA A 70 14.14 -7.80 -2.95
CA ALA A 70 14.32 -6.40 -2.59
C ALA A 70 15.82 -6.04 -2.48
N SER A 71 16.64 -6.94 -1.91
CA SER A 71 18.09 -6.75 -1.78
C SER A 71 18.80 -6.73 -3.14
N ILE A 72 18.38 -7.59 -4.06
CA ILE A 72 18.86 -7.62 -5.44
C ILE A 72 18.47 -6.34 -6.17
N ALA A 73 17.22 -5.91 -6.04
CA ALA A 73 16.72 -4.68 -6.67
C ALA A 73 17.45 -3.43 -6.14
N TYR A 74 17.76 -3.39 -4.86
CA TYR A 74 18.55 -2.32 -4.24
C TYR A 74 20.01 -2.37 -4.64
N ASN A 75 20.63 -3.55 -4.68
CA ASN A 75 22.02 -3.79 -5.08
C ASN A 75 23.01 -2.78 -4.48
N LYS A 76 23.01 -2.63 -3.14
CA LYS A 76 23.89 -1.68 -2.42
C LYS A 76 23.73 -0.22 -2.93
N GLY A 77 22.57 0.18 -3.36
CA GLY A 77 22.28 1.49 -3.93
C GLY A 77 22.64 1.65 -5.41
N GLN A 78 23.04 0.58 -6.09
CA GLN A 78 23.44 0.58 -7.50
C GLN A 78 22.37 -0.06 -8.42
N GLY A 79 21.27 -0.54 -7.86
CA GLY A 79 20.17 -1.11 -8.64
C GLY A 79 19.46 -0.07 -9.51
N LEU A 80 18.62 -0.57 -10.41
CA LEU A 80 17.87 0.29 -11.33
C LEU A 80 17.01 1.32 -10.58
N TRP A 81 16.29 0.89 -9.54
CA TRP A 81 15.39 1.76 -8.81
C TRP A 81 16.11 2.85 -7.99
N PRO A 82 17.11 2.55 -7.14
CA PRO A 82 17.83 3.57 -6.38
C PRO A 82 18.63 4.55 -7.25
N THR A 83 19.02 4.15 -8.46
CA THR A 83 19.76 5.02 -9.41
C THR A 83 18.84 5.74 -10.40
N MET A 84 17.57 5.41 -10.42
CA MET A 84 16.55 6.04 -11.28
C MET A 84 16.43 7.54 -10.95
N LYS A 85 16.24 8.36 -11.96
CA LYS A 85 16.03 9.80 -11.76
C LYS A 85 14.78 10.02 -10.90
N VAL A 86 14.81 11.04 -10.06
CA VAL A 86 13.68 11.43 -9.18
C VAL A 86 12.39 11.60 -9.99
N VAL A 87 12.45 12.28 -11.12
CA VAL A 87 11.29 12.51 -11.99
C VAL A 87 10.65 11.20 -12.48
N ASP A 88 11.44 10.19 -12.76
CA ASP A 88 10.96 8.90 -13.27
C ASP A 88 10.31 8.08 -12.14
N ARG A 89 10.88 8.09 -10.92
CA ARG A 89 10.25 7.47 -9.74
C ARG A 89 8.93 8.15 -9.41
N ILE A 90 8.88 9.48 -9.44
CA ILE A 90 7.64 10.25 -9.27
C ILE A 90 6.60 9.85 -10.30
N SER A 91 6.98 9.75 -11.58
CA SER A 91 6.06 9.33 -12.65
C SER A 91 5.48 7.93 -12.39
N CYS A 92 6.26 7.01 -11.83
CA CYS A 92 5.73 5.70 -11.42
C CYS A 92 4.66 5.82 -10.32
N MET A 93 4.88 6.68 -9.32
CA MET A 93 3.91 6.89 -8.24
C MET A 93 2.66 7.62 -8.73
N GLU A 94 2.79 8.59 -9.63
CA GLU A 94 1.65 9.28 -10.25
C GLU A 94 0.78 8.31 -11.08
N LYS A 95 1.40 7.39 -11.82
CA LYS A 95 0.68 6.32 -12.54
C LYS A 95 0.00 5.36 -11.58
N PHE A 96 0.68 4.97 -10.50
CA PHE A 96 0.11 4.09 -9.48
C PHE A 96 -1.14 4.72 -8.86
N VAL A 97 -1.07 5.94 -8.36
CA VAL A 97 -2.21 6.60 -7.70
C VAL A 97 -3.37 6.84 -8.67
N SER A 98 -3.08 7.14 -9.94
CA SER A 98 -4.10 7.27 -10.98
C SER A 98 -4.89 5.96 -11.18
N GLN A 99 -4.20 4.82 -11.22
CA GLN A 99 -4.84 3.51 -11.29
C GLN A 99 -5.59 3.15 -10.00
N MET A 100 -5.00 3.43 -8.84
CA MET A 100 -5.63 3.21 -7.54
C MET A 100 -6.99 3.92 -7.44
N LYS A 101 -7.10 5.16 -7.91
CA LYS A 101 -8.35 5.95 -7.90
C LYS A 101 -9.49 5.26 -8.66
N THR A 102 -9.19 4.50 -9.71
CA THR A 102 -10.22 3.75 -10.45
C THR A 102 -10.85 2.63 -9.63
N LYS A 103 -10.18 2.22 -8.54
CA LYS A 103 -10.63 1.16 -7.63
C LYS A 103 -11.35 1.67 -6.37
N ARG A 104 -11.59 2.99 -6.27
CA ARG A 104 -12.16 3.63 -5.07
C ARG A 104 -13.41 2.92 -4.55
N ALA A 105 -14.41 2.73 -5.40
CA ALA A 105 -15.69 2.16 -4.97
C ALA A 105 -15.54 0.71 -4.46
N GLU A 106 -14.68 -0.06 -5.12
CA GLU A 106 -14.39 -1.44 -4.73
C GLU A 106 -13.66 -1.49 -3.37
N VAL A 107 -12.59 -0.70 -3.21
CA VAL A 107 -11.79 -0.66 -1.97
C VAL A 107 -12.61 -0.14 -0.80
N VAL A 108 -13.40 0.93 -0.98
CA VAL A 108 -14.30 1.47 0.05
C VAL A 108 -15.29 0.40 0.52
N LYS A 109 -15.88 -0.36 -0.40
CA LYS A 109 -16.78 -1.47 -0.06
C LYS A 109 -16.09 -2.53 0.81
N TYR A 110 -14.86 -2.92 0.46
CA TYR A 110 -14.12 -3.90 1.27
C TYR A 110 -13.67 -3.35 2.63
N LEU A 111 -13.30 -2.08 2.75
CA LEU A 111 -13.05 -1.45 4.05
C LEU A 111 -14.27 -1.50 4.97
N MET A 112 -15.47 -1.28 4.42
CA MET A 112 -16.71 -1.41 5.19
C MET A 112 -16.92 -2.83 5.69
N TRP A 113 -16.73 -3.83 4.84
CA TRP A 113 -16.98 -5.22 5.19
C TRP A 113 -15.92 -5.82 6.09
N GLU A 114 -14.66 -5.62 5.77
CA GLU A 114 -13.55 -6.28 6.45
C GLU A 114 -13.33 -5.73 7.87
N ILE A 115 -13.44 -4.41 8.02
CA ILE A 115 -13.12 -3.71 9.28
C ILE A 115 -14.39 -3.29 10.03
N GLY A 116 -15.53 -3.27 9.36
CA GLY A 116 -16.79 -2.77 9.94
C GLY A 116 -16.86 -1.24 10.01
N LYS A 117 -16.12 -0.53 9.16
CA LYS A 117 -16.21 0.93 9.06
C LYS A 117 -17.51 1.36 8.38
N ASN A 118 -18.05 2.51 8.81
CA ASN A 118 -19.13 3.13 8.07
C ASN A 118 -18.66 3.69 6.72
N LEU A 119 -19.59 4.00 5.82
CA LEU A 119 -19.28 4.50 4.48
C LEU A 119 -18.39 5.74 4.51
N LYS A 120 -18.77 6.74 5.31
CA LYS A 120 -18.06 8.02 5.38
C LYS A 120 -16.60 7.86 5.81
N ASP A 121 -16.31 7.01 6.80
CA ASP A 121 -14.97 6.78 7.28
C ASP A 121 -14.15 5.93 6.32
N SER A 122 -14.78 4.99 5.61
CA SER A 122 -14.14 4.20 4.56
C SER A 122 -13.76 5.05 3.34
N GLU A 123 -14.66 5.94 2.91
CA GLU A 123 -14.38 6.92 1.86
C GLU A 123 -13.24 7.86 2.28
N LYS A 124 -13.31 8.39 3.51
CA LYS A 124 -12.28 9.27 4.05
C LYS A 124 -10.91 8.60 4.13
N GLU A 125 -10.85 7.32 4.49
CA GLU A 125 -9.57 6.60 4.51
C GLU A 125 -8.97 6.49 3.10
N PHE A 126 -9.79 6.15 2.11
CA PHE A 126 -9.33 6.07 0.73
C PHE A 126 -8.85 7.43 0.21
N ASP A 127 -9.68 8.45 0.34
CA ASP A 127 -9.40 9.78 -0.19
C ASP A 127 -8.16 10.39 0.49
N ARG A 128 -8.05 10.26 1.82
CA ARG A 128 -6.86 10.68 2.57
C ARG A 128 -5.59 9.94 2.12
N THR A 129 -5.70 8.67 1.77
CA THR A 129 -4.54 7.91 1.25
C THR A 129 -4.08 8.48 -0.08
N VAL A 130 -5.01 8.82 -0.96
CA VAL A 130 -4.70 9.46 -2.25
C VAL A 130 -4.04 10.82 -2.04
N ASP A 131 -4.61 11.65 -1.17
CA ASP A 131 -4.07 12.98 -0.84
C ASP A 131 -2.64 12.85 -0.29
N TYR A 132 -2.42 11.93 0.65
CA TYR A 132 -1.10 11.67 1.23
C TYR A 132 -0.07 11.26 0.17
N ILE A 133 -0.44 10.49 -0.84
CA ILE A 133 0.47 10.11 -1.92
C ILE A 133 0.88 11.37 -2.73
N TYR A 134 -0.08 12.23 -3.05
CA TYR A 134 0.22 13.48 -3.77
C TYR A 134 1.07 14.45 -2.93
N ASP A 135 0.75 14.62 -1.66
CA ASP A 135 1.53 15.45 -0.73
C ASP A 135 2.97 14.95 -0.63
N THR A 136 3.14 13.62 -0.50
CA THR A 136 4.48 12.99 -0.49
C THR A 136 5.26 13.26 -1.77
N ILE A 137 4.60 13.19 -2.93
CA ILE A 137 5.22 13.50 -4.23
C ILE A 137 5.65 14.96 -4.28
N ASP A 138 4.81 15.88 -3.84
CA ASP A 138 5.09 17.31 -3.90
C ASP A 138 6.19 17.72 -2.91
N ASP A 139 6.17 17.17 -1.70
CA ASP A 139 7.24 17.35 -0.73
C ASP A 139 8.57 16.82 -1.26
N TYR A 140 8.55 15.65 -1.89
CA TYR A 140 9.77 15.10 -2.47
C TYR A 140 10.31 15.94 -3.64
N LYS A 141 9.44 16.49 -4.50
CA LYS A 141 9.84 17.47 -5.53
C LYS A 141 10.54 18.68 -4.91
N GLN A 142 10.04 19.18 -3.78
CA GLN A 142 10.66 20.31 -3.08
C GLN A 142 12.02 19.93 -2.46
N LEU A 143 12.10 18.76 -1.85
CA LEU A 143 13.34 18.22 -1.29
C LEU A 143 14.41 18.05 -2.36
N ASP A 144 14.06 17.54 -3.53
CA ASP A 144 14.98 17.36 -4.65
C ASP A 144 15.51 18.70 -5.16
N ARG A 145 14.64 19.70 -5.38
CA ARG A 145 15.04 21.06 -5.76
C ARG A 145 15.97 21.69 -4.73
N ASN A 146 15.71 21.50 -3.44
CA ASN A 146 16.55 22.06 -2.37
C ASN A 146 17.89 21.32 -2.27
N SER A 147 17.95 20.05 -2.61
CA SER A 147 19.19 19.28 -2.63
C SER A 147 20.19 19.75 -3.70
N ALA A 148 19.74 20.49 -4.70
CA ALA A 148 20.61 21.07 -5.73
C ALA A 148 21.32 22.36 -5.27
N LYS A 149 20.96 22.93 -4.12
CA LYS A 149 21.50 24.21 -3.62
C LYS A 149 22.75 23.99 -2.76
N PHE A 150 23.70 24.90 -2.91
CA PHE A 150 24.81 25.03 -1.96
C PHE A 150 24.39 25.90 -0.78
N HIS A 151 24.72 25.45 0.41
CA HIS A 151 24.54 26.20 1.65
C HIS A 151 25.88 26.75 2.11
N LYS A 152 25.95 28.03 2.40
CA LYS A 152 27.15 28.68 2.96
C LYS A 152 26.92 28.92 4.44
N HIS A 153 27.81 28.37 5.26
CA HIS A 153 27.82 28.60 6.70
C HIS A 153 29.27 28.83 7.17
N SER A 154 29.53 29.93 7.87
CA SER A 154 30.84 30.24 8.44
C SER A 154 32.01 30.09 7.46
N GLY A 155 31.83 30.51 6.18
CA GLY A 155 32.84 30.44 5.15
C GLY A 155 32.95 29.06 4.44
N VAL A 156 32.21 28.05 4.89
CA VAL A 156 32.16 26.73 4.28
C VAL A 156 30.98 26.63 3.33
N TYR A 157 31.17 26.07 2.15
CA TYR A 157 30.11 25.68 1.22
C TYR A 157 29.79 24.22 1.40
N ALA A 158 28.54 23.89 1.72
CA ALA A 158 28.05 22.55 1.89
C ALA A 158 26.99 22.21 0.84
N HIS A 159 27.03 21.01 0.32
CA HIS A 159 26.02 20.44 -0.55
C HIS A 159 25.43 19.19 0.11
N ILE A 160 24.17 19.25 0.55
CA ILE A 160 23.54 18.17 1.27
C ILE A 160 22.75 17.31 0.28
N ARG A 161 23.13 16.08 0.15
CA ARG A 161 22.40 15.09 -0.65
C ARG A 161 21.87 13.97 0.23
N ARG A 162 20.72 13.44 -0.16
CA ARG A 162 20.13 12.25 0.46
C ARG A 162 20.49 11.01 -0.36
N GLY A 163 20.72 9.92 0.32
CA GLY A 163 20.90 8.61 -0.29
C GLY A 163 19.84 7.63 0.20
N PRO A 164 19.56 6.56 -0.54
CA PRO A 164 18.61 5.54 -0.13
C PRO A 164 19.09 4.81 1.14
N LEU A 165 18.16 4.49 2.04
CA LEU A 165 18.45 3.75 3.27
C LEU A 165 18.74 2.28 3.02
N GLY A 166 18.18 1.70 1.96
CA GLY A 166 18.25 0.29 1.63
C GLY A 166 16.88 -0.37 1.59
N VAL A 167 16.83 -1.63 1.99
CA VAL A 167 15.58 -2.39 2.07
C VAL A 167 14.80 -1.96 3.30
N VAL A 168 13.52 -1.68 3.14
CA VAL A 168 12.61 -1.24 4.20
C VAL A 168 11.47 -2.24 4.34
N LEU A 169 11.15 -2.65 5.57
CA LEU A 169 9.97 -3.42 5.89
C LEU A 169 8.82 -2.47 6.26
N CYS A 170 7.73 -2.54 5.49
CA CYS A 170 6.52 -1.76 5.74
C CYS A 170 5.41 -2.68 6.25
N LEU A 171 4.88 -2.39 7.45
CA LEU A 171 3.79 -3.15 8.06
C LEU A 171 2.63 -2.21 8.35
N GLY A 172 1.50 -2.44 7.71
CA GLY A 172 0.26 -1.71 7.97
C GLY A 172 -0.53 -2.34 9.12
N PRO A 173 -1.23 -1.53 9.95
CA PRO A 173 -2.07 -2.02 11.02
C PRO A 173 -3.41 -2.54 10.49
N TYR A 174 -4.07 -3.37 11.30
CA TYR A 174 -5.38 -3.93 10.97
C TYR A 174 -6.49 -2.88 10.80
N ASN A 175 -6.51 -1.83 11.62
CA ASN A 175 -7.63 -0.87 11.71
C ASN A 175 -7.59 0.27 10.68
N TYR A 176 -6.43 0.50 10.04
CA TYR A 176 -6.24 1.44 8.92
C TYR A 176 -5.38 0.78 7.83
N PRO A 177 -5.86 -0.33 7.26
CA PRO A 177 -5.03 -1.19 6.41
C PRO A 177 -4.57 -0.50 5.13
N LEU A 178 -5.39 0.38 4.57
CA LEU A 178 -5.04 1.11 3.36
C LEU A 178 -4.12 2.28 3.67
N ASN A 179 -4.58 3.22 4.49
CA ASN A 179 -3.86 4.48 4.73
C ASN A 179 -2.47 4.25 5.33
N GLU A 180 -2.37 3.48 6.41
CA GLU A 180 -1.10 3.30 7.11
C GLU A 180 -0.11 2.45 6.30
N THR A 181 -0.59 1.47 5.52
CA THR A 181 0.29 0.69 4.63
C THR A 181 0.92 1.59 3.58
N PHE A 182 0.13 2.41 2.91
CA PHE A 182 0.66 3.30 1.86
C PHE A 182 1.42 4.51 2.42
N ALA A 183 1.10 4.97 3.63
CA ALA A 183 1.85 6.01 4.31
C ALA A 183 3.30 5.60 4.63
N LEU A 184 3.57 4.31 4.77
CA LEU A 184 4.92 3.77 4.92
C LEU A 184 5.56 3.41 3.57
N LEU A 185 4.79 2.74 2.72
CA LEU A 185 5.29 2.18 1.45
C LEU A 185 5.68 3.27 0.44
N ILE A 186 4.87 4.31 0.30
CA ILE A 186 5.12 5.35 -0.71
C ILE A 186 6.41 6.13 -0.44
N PRO A 187 6.65 6.67 0.77
CA PRO A 187 7.93 7.31 1.08
C PRO A 187 9.12 6.34 0.94
N ALA A 188 8.98 5.09 1.38
CA ALA A 188 10.05 4.09 1.26
C ALA A 188 10.44 3.80 -0.19
N LEU A 189 9.48 3.88 -1.13
CA LEU A 189 9.74 3.65 -2.55
C LEU A 189 10.26 4.90 -3.26
N ILE A 190 9.70 6.08 -2.96
CA ILE A 190 9.98 7.28 -3.76
C ILE A 190 11.29 7.93 -3.37
N MET A 191 11.69 7.85 -2.11
CA MET A 191 12.91 8.47 -1.57
C MET A 191 14.14 7.60 -1.77
#